data_86f8b9679cc3b132600372ebe88d804a
#
_entry.id   86f8b9679cc3b132600372ebe88d804a
#
_cell.length_a   1.000
_cell.length_b   1.000
_cell.length_c   1.000
_cell.angle_alpha   90.00
_cell.angle_beta   90.00
_cell.angle_gamma   90.00
#
_symmetry.space_group_name_H-M   'P 1'
#
loop_
_entity.id
_entity.type
_entity.pdbx_description
1 polymer ?
#
loop_
_entity_poly.entity_id
_entity_poly.type
_entity_poly.pdbx_seq_one_letter_code
_entity_poly.pdbx_strand_id
1 'polypeptide(L)'
;MIVNYMEEIVRDYLKNILKTDPMYADICKCEHCLDDIMAKALNNLKPYYITTKKGEIFAEYSSLETQHHAEVILEVVKAIEFVSKKPNHQ
;
A
#
# COMPACT_ATOMS: atom_id res chain seq x y z
N MET A 1 3.39 -21.26 3.01
CA MET A 1 2.30 -20.28 3.12
C MET A 1 2.34 -19.33 1.92
N ILE A 2 1.19 -19.09 1.32
CA ILE A 2 1.09 -18.15 0.20
C ILE A 2 0.82 -16.76 0.74
N VAL A 3 1.57 -15.79 0.25
CA VAL A 3 1.36 -14.39 0.61
C VAL A 3 1.28 -13.53 -0.64
N ASN A 4 0.50 -12.46 -0.56
CA ASN A 4 0.45 -11.48 -1.64
C ASN A 4 1.48 -10.39 -1.34
N TYR A 5 2.57 -10.42 -2.07
CA TYR A 5 3.68 -9.47 -1.86
C TYR A 5 3.27 -8.03 -2.12
N MET A 6 2.25 -7.82 -2.95
CA MET A 6 1.77 -6.48 -3.21
C MET A 6 1.25 -5.81 -1.94
N GLU A 7 0.75 -6.59 -0.97
CA GLU A 7 0.32 -6.03 0.31
C GLU A 7 1.47 -5.36 1.06
N GLU A 8 2.65 -5.98 1.07
CA GLU A 8 3.81 -5.41 1.72
C GLU A 8 4.27 -4.13 1.02
N ILE A 9 4.27 -4.16 -0.30
CA ILE A 9 4.68 -2.99 -1.09
C ILE A 9 3.74 -1.82 -0.84
N VAL A 10 2.43 -2.06 -0.88
CA VAL A 10 1.44 -1.00 -0.64
C VAL A 10 1.56 -0.46 0.78
N ARG A 11 1.72 -1.35 1.76
CA ARG A 11 1.87 -0.93 3.16
C ARG A 11 3.07 0.00 3.33
N ASP A 12 4.20 -0.37 2.75
CA ASP A 12 5.42 0.43 2.88
C ASP A 12 5.29 1.78 2.19
N TYR A 13 4.71 1.82 0.98
CA TYR A 13 4.48 3.08 0.29
C TYR A 13 3.51 3.97 1.06
N LEU A 14 2.43 3.40 1.56
CA LEU A 14 1.44 4.17 2.32
C LEU A 14 2.07 4.78 3.56
N LYS A 15 2.79 4.00 4.35
CA LYS A 15 3.46 4.51 5.55
C LYS A 15 4.44 5.62 5.22
N ASN A 16 5.22 5.44 4.16
CA ASN A 16 6.20 6.44 3.76
C ASN A 16 5.54 7.75 3.32
N ILE A 17 4.53 7.65 2.47
CA ILE A 17 3.81 8.83 1.95
C ILE A 17 3.15 9.60 3.09
N LEU A 18 2.47 8.92 3.98
CA LEU A 18 1.79 9.58 5.10
C LEU A 18 2.76 10.22 6.08
N LYS A 19 3.97 9.68 6.18
CA LYS A 19 4.98 10.21 7.08
C LYS A 19 5.71 11.41 6.49
N THR A 20 5.95 11.41 5.19
CA THR A 20 6.85 12.38 4.56
C THR A 20 6.15 13.49 3.79
N ASP A 21 4.91 13.27 3.33
CA ASP A 21 4.22 14.26 2.51
C ASP A 21 3.31 15.14 3.38
N PRO A 22 3.62 16.44 3.47
CA PRO A 22 2.82 17.35 4.30
C PRO A 22 1.38 17.51 3.81
N MET A 23 1.08 17.19 2.56
CA MET A 23 -0.27 17.24 2.02
C MET A 23 -1.23 16.34 2.81
N TYR A 24 -0.71 15.27 3.40
CA TYR A 24 -1.53 14.30 4.11
C TYR A 24 -1.40 14.39 5.63
N ALA A 25 -0.87 15.52 6.13
CA ALA A 25 -0.66 15.69 7.58
C ALA A 25 -1.96 15.65 8.37
N ASP A 26 -3.05 16.13 7.78
CA ASP A 26 -4.33 16.30 8.47
C ASP A 26 -5.33 15.17 8.25
N ILE A 27 -4.99 14.17 7.46
CA ILE A 27 -5.93 13.08 7.24
C ILE A 27 -5.92 12.11 8.42
N CYS A 28 -7.02 11.40 8.59
CA CYS A 28 -7.13 10.40 9.63
C CYS A 28 -6.22 9.20 9.33
N LYS A 29 -5.41 8.84 10.31
CA LYS A 29 -4.46 7.73 10.19
C LYS A 29 -4.79 6.60 11.17
N CYS A 30 -6.06 6.49 11.58
CA CYS A 30 -6.46 5.40 12.45
C CYS A 30 -6.37 4.07 11.69
N GLU A 31 -6.33 2.98 12.44
CA GLU A 31 -6.20 1.65 11.84
C GLU A 31 -7.28 1.36 10.81
N HIS A 32 -8.50 1.78 11.11
CA HIS A 32 -9.63 1.55 10.21
C HIS A 32 -9.48 2.30 8.88
N CYS A 33 -9.08 3.56 8.94
CA CYS A 33 -8.84 4.35 7.73
C CYS A 33 -7.67 3.81 6.93
N LEU A 34 -6.59 3.39 7.59
CA LEU A 34 -5.45 2.80 6.90
C LEU A 34 -5.81 1.50 6.20
N ASP A 35 -6.62 0.67 6.85
CA ASP A 35 -7.10 -0.57 6.23
C ASP A 35 -7.97 -0.29 5.02
N ASP A 36 -8.84 0.71 5.10
CA ASP A 36 -9.68 1.10 3.95
C ASP A 36 -8.83 1.59 2.78
N ILE A 37 -7.81 2.39 3.06
CA ILE A 37 -6.90 2.87 2.01
C ILE A 37 -6.18 1.70 1.36
N MET A 38 -5.64 0.79 2.17
CA MET A 38 -4.94 -0.38 1.64
C MET A 38 -5.85 -1.24 0.79
N ALA A 39 -7.07 -1.51 1.28
CA ALA A 39 -8.01 -2.33 0.54
C ALA A 39 -8.37 -1.69 -0.81
N LYS A 40 -8.58 -0.37 -0.81
CA LYS A 40 -8.90 0.35 -2.05
C LYS A 40 -7.75 0.27 -3.06
N ALA A 41 -6.53 0.49 -2.60
CA ALA A 41 -5.35 0.42 -3.47
C ALA A 41 -5.14 -1.00 -3.99
N LEU A 42 -5.22 -2.00 -3.11
CA LEU A 42 -4.97 -3.40 -3.48
C LEU A 42 -6.02 -3.94 -4.45
N ASN A 43 -7.26 -3.46 -4.38
CA ASN A 43 -8.30 -3.87 -5.31
C ASN A 43 -8.04 -3.39 -6.75
N ASN A 44 -7.15 -2.42 -6.92
CA ASN A 44 -6.80 -1.88 -8.22
C ASN A 44 -5.40 -2.24 -8.68
N LEU A 45 -4.76 -3.18 -7.97
CA LEU A 45 -3.42 -3.66 -8.29
C LEU A 45 -3.47 -5.17 -8.45
N LYS A 46 -2.73 -5.68 -9.42
CA LYS A 46 -2.62 -7.13 -9.57
C LYS A 46 -1.91 -7.72 -8.37
N PRO A 47 -2.42 -8.81 -7.81
CA PRO A 47 -1.71 -9.48 -6.71
C PRO A 47 -0.44 -10.15 -7.22
N TYR A 48 0.51 -10.31 -6.32
CA TYR A 48 1.71 -11.08 -6.60
C TYR A 48 1.91 -12.09 -5.48
N TYR A 49 1.50 -13.31 -5.74
CA TYR A 49 1.56 -14.36 -4.73
C TYR A 49 2.89 -15.08 -4.77
N ILE A 50 3.45 -15.27 -3.60
CA ILE A 50 4.70 -16.01 -3.45
C ILE A 50 4.58 -16.96 -2.26
N THR A 51 5.50 -17.92 -2.20
CA THR A 51 5.68 -18.72 -1.00
C THR A 51 6.83 -18.12 -0.21
N THR A 52 6.74 -18.18 1.11
CA THR A 52 7.76 -17.58 1.96
C THR A 52 9.01 -18.45 1.99
N LYS A 53 10.09 -17.98 1.38
CA LYS A 53 11.41 -18.55 1.50
C LYS A 53 12.35 -17.45 1.95
N LYS A 54 12.92 -17.60 3.14
CA LYS A 54 13.87 -16.62 3.67
C LYS A 54 15.07 -16.53 2.73
N GLY A 55 15.49 -15.32 2.42
CA GLY A 55 16.65 -15.08 1.57
C GLY A 55 16.31 -14.72 0.14
N GLU A 56 15.31 -15.35 -0.47
CA GLU A 56 14.85 -15.00 -1.80
C GLU A 56 13.89 -13.83 -1.78
N ILE A 57 13.19 -13.67 -0.67
CA ILE A 57 12.15 -12.65 -0.48
C ILE A 57 12.67 -11.25 -0.73
N PHE A 58 13.89 -10.95 -0.25
CA PHE A 58 14.43 -9.61 -0.33
C PHE A 58 14.70 -9.18 -1.77
N ALA A 59 15.25 -10.08 -2.57
CA ALA A 59 15.56 -9.81 -3.97
C ALA A 59 14.29 -9.61 -4.79
N GLU A 60 13.28 -10.44 -4.56
CA GLU A 60 12.00 -10.33 -5.24
C GLU A 60 11.28 -9.05 -4.87
N TYR A 61 11.31 -8.67 -3.59
CA TYR A 61 10.69 -7.44 -3.14
C TYR A 61 11.27 -6.23 -3.86
N SER A 62 12.59 -6.13 -3.92
CA SER A 62 13.26 -5.02 -4.60
C SER A 62 12.91 -4.95 -6.08
N SER A 63 12.85 -6.11 -6.73
CA SER A 63 12.50 -6.19 -8.13
C SER A 63 11.05 -5.76 -8.38
N LEU A 64 10.13 -6.24 -7.57
CA LEU A 64 8.71 -5.89 -7.69
C LEU A 64 8.47 -4.41 -7.41
N GLU A 65 9.12 -3.89 -6.38
CA GLU A 65 9.00 -2.49 -6.04
C GLU A 65 9.44 -1.60 -7.21
N THR A 66 10.56 -1.95 -7.83
CA THR A 66 11.05 -1.20 -8.98
C THR A 66 10.11 -1.29 -10.17
N GLN A 67 9.62 -2.49 -10.48
CA GLN A 67 8.73 -2.71 -11.62
C GLN A 67 7.39 -1.99 -11.48
N HIS A 68 6.87 -1.93 -10.27
CA HIS A 68 5.50 -1.45 -10.04
C HIS A 68 5.44 -0.10 -9.33
N HIS A 69 6.58 0.57 -9.20
CA HIS A 69 6.67 1.82 -8.44
C HIS A 69 5.61 2.86 -8.83
N ALA A 70 5.54 3.22 -10.10
CA ALA A 70 4.62 4.26 -10.57
C ALA A 70 3.15 3.84 -10.37
N GLU A 71 2.86 2.59 -10.66
CA GLU A 71 1.51 2.04 -10.54
C GLU A 71 1.06 2.02 -9.08
N VAL A 72 1.95 1.58 -8.18
CA VAL A 72 1.62 1.53 -6.75
C VAL A 72 1.39 2.93 -6.20
N ILE A 73 2.27 3.87 -6.51
CA ILE A 73 2.11 5.25 -6.03
C ILE A 73 0.78 5.83 -6.51
N LEU A 74 0.45 5.63 -7.78
CA LEU A 74 -0.80 6.14 -8.34
C LEU A 74 -2.02 5.59 -7.58
N GLU A 75 -2.06 4.28 -7.36
CA GLU A 75 -3.21 3.67 -6.69
C GLU A 75 -3.26 4.03 -5.21
N VAL A 76 -2.12 4.16 -4.55
CA VAL A 76 -2.08 4.59 -3.15
C VAL A 76 -2.60 6.02 -3.02
N VAL A 77 -2.16 6.93 -3.87
CA VAL A 77 -2.61 8.33 -3.84
C VAL A 77 -4.12 8.42 -4.11
N LYS A 78 -4.60 7.70 -5.11
CA LYS A 78 -6.04 7.65 -5.38
C LYS A 78 -6.84 7.12 -4.19
N ALA A 79 -6.31 6.09 -3.55
CA ALA A 79 -6.98 5.49 -2.39
C ALA A 79 -7.02 6.45 -1.20
N ILE A 80 -5.92 7.16 -0.94
CA ILE A 80 -5.88 8.17 0.11
C ILE A 80 -6.93 9.24 -0.13
N GLU A 81 -6.99 9.76 -1.35
CA GLU A 81 -7.97 10.80 -1.70
C GLU A 81 -9.40 10.30 -1.57
N PHE A 82 -9.66 9.08 -2.02
CA PHE A 82 -10.99 8.49 -1.94
C PHE A 82 -11.45 8.32 -0.50
N VAL A 83 -10.61 7.72 0.34
CA VAL A 83 -10.97 7.42 1.73
C VAL A 83 -11.03 8.69 2.58
N SER A 84 -10.12 9.64 2.34
CA SER A 84 -10.09 10.86 3.15
C SER A 84 -11.31 11.75 2.96
N LYS A 85 -11.99 11.66 1.81
CA LYS A 85 -13.21 12.42 1.56
C LYS A 85 -14.41 11.88 2.32
N LYS A 86 -14.43 10.58 2.61
CA LYS A 86 -15.53 9.94 3.34
C LYS A 86 -14.97 8.91 4.30
N PRO A 87 -14.30 9.34 5.37
CA PRO A 87 -13.72 8.40 6.31
C PRO A 87 -14.80 7.61 7.03
N ASN A 88 -14.55 6.32 7.18
CA ASN A 88 -15.48 5.40 7.84
C ASN A 88 -14.87 4.96 9.17
N HIS A 89 -15.20 5.66 10.25
CA HIS A 89 -14.63 5.45 11.57
C HIS A 89 -15.52 4.53 12.43
N GLN A 90 -15.90 3.44 11.92
CA GLN A 90 -16.74 2.51 12.67
C GLN A 90 -15.92 1.65 13.63
#